data_f24e4561a3879fb47975c6dc3403467b
#
_entry.id   f24e4561a3879fb47975c6dc3403467b
#
_cell.length_a   1.000
_cell.length_b   1.000
_cell.length_c   1.000
_cell.angle_alpha   90.00
_cell.angle_beta   90.00
_cell.angle_gamma   90.00
#
_symmetry.space_group_name_H-M   'P 1'
#
loop_
_entity.id
_entity.type
_entity.pdbx_description
1 polymer ?
#
loop_
_entity_poly.entity_id
_entity_poly.type
_entity_poly.pdbx_seq_one_letter_code
_entity_poly.pdbx_strand_id
1 'polypeptide(L)'
;MYSLIYITTSGEEESKKIAKILLEERTVACANIIPSMKSFYWWEGKIEEDAESILILKTRSDKLDTLIRRVKDIHSYDIPCILEVSIQNGSEDYLKWLEDSLQG
;
A
#
# COMPACT_ATOMS: atom_id res chain seq x y z
N MET A 1 5.30 -12.16 -11.19
CA MET A 1 3.98 -11.51 -11.21
C MET A 1 3.98 -10.23 -10.40
N TYR A 2 3.01 -9.40 -10.67
CA TYR A 2 2.94 -8.06 -10.07
C TYR A 2 1.62 -7.87 -9.33
N SER A 3 1.63 -6.97 -8.37
CA SER A 3 0.47 -6.74 -7.50
C SER A 3 0.26 -5.27 -7.20
N LEU A 4 -1.01 -4.90 -7.02
CA LEU A 4 -1.39 -3.67 -6.36
C LEU A 4 -1.60 -4.00 -4.89
N ILE A 5 -1.10 -3.15 -4.00
CA ILE A 5 -1.33 -3.31 -2.57
C ILE A 5 -2.18 -2.12 -2.12
N TYR A 6 -3.31 -2.44 -1.51
CA TYR A 6 -4.26 -1.44 -1.01
C TYR A 6 -4.09 -1.33 0.50
N ILE A 7 -3.80 -0.12 0.96
CA ILE A 7 -3.61 0.17 2.39
C ILE A 7 -4.45 1.40 2.74
N THR A 8 -5.10 1.38 3.89
CA THR A 8 -5.72 2.58 4.44
C THR A 8 -4.88 3.09 5.59
N THR A 9 -4.82 4.41 5.74
CA THR A 9 -4.02 5.05 6.79
C THR A 9 -4.84 6.15 7.47
N SER A 10 -4.30 6.70 8.54
CA SER A 10 -4.96 7.75 9.32
C SER A 10 -5.08 9.08 8.59
N GLY A 11 -4.34 9.26 7.50
CA GLY A 11 -4.38 10.49 6.73
C GLY A 11 -3.25 10.58 5.73
N GLU A 12 -3.24 11.66 4.96
CA GLU A 12 -2.27 11.87 3.89
C GLU A 12 -0.83 11.82 4.38
N GLU A 13 -0.54 12.39 5.54
CA GLU A 13 0.82 12.42 6.05
C GLU A 13 1.35 11.04 6.37
N GLU A 14 0.53 10.18 6.95
CA GLU A 14 0.95 8.80 7.22
C GLU A 14 1.14 8.04 5.91
N SER A 15 0.26 8.22 4.94
CA SER A 15 0.41 7.59 3.62
C SER A 15 1.72 8.01 2.97
N LYS A 16 2.07 9.30 3.03
CA LYS A 16 3.34 9.81 2.48
C LYS A 16 4.54 9.18 3.17
N LYS A 17 4.50 9.09 4.48
CA LYS A 17 5.59 8.51 5.26
C LYS A 17 5.84 7.05 4.87
N ILE A 18 4.78 6.25 4.85
CA ILE A 18 4.88 4.84 4.47
C ILE A 18 5.37 4.70 3.03
N ALA A 19 4.80 5.49 2.11
CA ALA A 19 5.19 5.47 0.70
C ALA A 19 6.69 5.72 0.52
N LYS A 20 7.21 6.76 1.17
CA LYS A 20 8.61 7.13 1.02
C LYS A 20 9.55 6.05 1.56
N ILE A 21 9.22 5.48 2.72
CA ILE A 21 10.03 4.42 3.32
C ILE A 21 10.10 3.21 2.39
N LEU A 22 8.95 2.76 1.88
CA LEU A 22 8.90 1.58 1.02
C LEU A 22 9.57 1.81 -0.33
N LEU A 23 9.47 3.02 -0.88
CA LEU A 23 10.16 3.38 -2.13
C LEU A 23 11.68 3.41 -1.92
N GLU A 24 12.14 4.01 -0.84
CA GLU A 24 13.57 4.09 -0.55
C GLU A 24 14.17 2.71 -0.33
N GLU A 25 13.41 1.81 0.25
CA GLU A 25 13.86 0.42 0.49
C GLU A 25 13.67 -0.48 -0.72
N ARG A 26 13.18 0.05 -1.83
CA ARG A 26 12.91 -0.72 -3.06
C ARG A 26 11.90 -1.86 -2.87
N THR A 27 11.08 -1.76 -1.85
CA THR A 27 9.99 -2.73 -1.61
C THR A 27 8.85 -2.53 -2.60
N VAL A 28 8.65 -1.30 -3.04
CA VAL A 28 7.66 -0.96 -4.06
C VAL A 28 8.29 -0.07 -5.13
N ALA A 29 7.70 -0.10 -6.33
CA ALA A 29 8.17 0.72 -7.45
C ALA A 29 7.39 2.02 -7.57
N CYS A 30 6.16 2.05 -7.08
CA CYS A 30 5.27 3.20 -7.25
C CYS A 30 4.30 3.25 -6.10
N ALA A 31 3.94 4.47 -5.70
CA ALA A 31 2.93 4.72 -4.67
C ALA A 31 1.99 5.81 -5.16
N ASN A 32 0.69 5.57 -5.03
CA ASN A 32 -0.33 6.56 -5.34
C ASN A 32 -1.11 6.83 -4.05
N ILE A 33 -1.41 8.07 -3.79
CA ILE A 33 -2.11 8.48 -2.57
C ILE A 33 -3.41 9.17 -2.93
N ILE A 34 -4.52 8.68 -2.38
CA ILE A 34 -5.80 9.38 -2.40
C ILE A 34 -5.93 9.98 -1.03
N PRO A 35 -5.88 11.33 -0.90
CA PRO A 35 -5.66 11.96 0.40
C PRO A 35 -6.76 11.74 1.43
N SER A 36 -7.99 11.60 0.98
CA SER A 36 -9.11 11.56 1.92
C SER A 36 -10.27 10.72 1.38
N MET A 37 -10.82 9.91 2.25
CA MET A 37 -12.07 9.19 2.02
C MET A 37 -12.78 8.99 3.35
N LYS A 38 -14.05 8.64 3.29
CA LYS A 38 -14.80 8.23 4.48
C LYS A 38 -14.87 6.72 4.51
N SER A 39 -14.58 6.14 5.69
CA SER A 39 -14.62 4.70 5.92
C SER A 39 -15.67 4.39 6.98
N PHE A 40 -16.47 3.37 6.71
CA PHE A 40 -17.44 2.84 7.68
C PHE A 40 -17.08 1.38 7.89
N TYR A 41 -16.94 0.97 9.15
CA TYR A 41 -16.50 -0.39 9.44
C TYR A 41 -16.95 -0.85 10.81
N TRP A 42 -16.94 -2.16 11.01
CA TRP A 42 -17.24 -2.76 12.32
C TRP A 42 -16.02 -2.70 13.21
N TRP A 43 -16.22 -2.19 14.42
CA TRP A 43 -15.17 -2.17 15.44
C TRP A 43 -15.82 -2.36 16.79
N GLU A 44 -15.41 -3.39 17.53
CA GLU A 44 -15.92 -3.71 18.86
C GLU A 44 -17.45 -3.73 18.93
N GLY A 45 -18.07 -4.38 17.94
CA GLY A 45 -19.51 -4.56 17.89
C GLY A 45 -20.32 -3.35 17.43
N LYS A 46 -19.65 -2.29 16.99
CA LYS A 46 -20.31 -1.05 16.53
C LYS A 46 -19.82 -0.66 15.15
N ILE A 47 -20.65 0.12 14.47
CA ILE A 47 -20.24 0.72 13.20
C ILE A 47 -19.55 2.05 13.52
N GLU A 48 -18.29 2.14 13.10
CA GLU A 48 -17.49 3.36 13.23
C GLU A 48 -17.40 4.07 11.90
N GLU A 49 -17.26 5.39 11.95
CA GLU A 49 -17.02 6.22 10.77
C GLU A 49 -15.75 7.02 11.00
N ASP A 50 -14.81 6.94 10.05
CA ASP A 50 -13.55 7.68 10.12
C ASP A 50 -13.20 8.28 8.78
N ALA A 51 -12.38 9.33 8.82
CA ALA A 51 -11.72 9.86 7.65
C ALA A 51 -10.37 9.15 7.53
N GLU A 52 -10.07 8.62 6.34
CA GLU A 52 -8.82 7.92 6.09
C GLU A 52 -8.24 8.35 4.75
N SER A 53 -6.96 8.01 4.54
CA SER A 53 -6.28 8.12 3.25
C SER A 53 -6.10 6.73 2.66
N ILE A 54 -6.06 6.65 1.33
CA ILE A 54 -5.78 5.39 0.62
C ILE A 54 -4.36 5.48 0.06
N LEU A 55 -3.58 4.45 0.33
CA LEU A 55 -2.26 4.28 -0.24
C LEU A 55 -2.29 3.05 -1.15
N ILE A 56 -2.01 3.26 -2.44
CA ILE A 56 -1.96 2.17 -3.42
C ILE A 56 -0.51 2.01 -3.84
N LEU A 57 0.01 0.82 -3.67
CA LEU A 57 1.40 0.50 -3.98
C LEU A 57 1.45 -0.49 -5.14
N LYS A 58 2.49 -0.41 -5.94
CA LYS A 58 2.71 -1.34 -7.06
C LYS A 58 4.07 -1.98 -6.89
N THR A 59 4.09 -3.30 -6.93
CA THR A 59 5.32 -4.05 -6.69
C THR A 59 5.25 -5.43 -7.32
N ARG A 60 6.32 -6.18 -7.18
CA ARG A 60 6.37 -7.57 -7.56
C ARG A 60 5.74 -8.40 -6.45
N SER A 61 4.95 -9.42 -6.83
CA SER A 61 4.16 -10.19 -5.87
C SER A 61 5.01 -10.92 -4.82
N ASP A 62 6.24 -11.28 -5.16
CA ASP A 62 7.12 -11.97 -4.22
C ASP A 62 7.68 -11.07 -3.11
N LYS A 63 7.38 -9.77 -3.18
CA LYS A 63 7.78 -8.83 -2.12
C LYS A 63 6.69 -8.63 -1.06
N LEU A 64 5.55 -9.31 -1.21
CA LEU A 64 4.40 -9.07 -0.34
C LEU A 64 4.69 -9.32 1.15
N ASP A 65 5.33 -10.44 1.47
CA ASP A 65 5.59 -10.77 2.88
C ASP A 65 6.50 -9.73 3.55
N THR A 66 7.54 -9.31 2.84
CA THR A 66 8.44 -8.25 3.31
C THR A 66 7.67 -6.95 3.50
N LEU A 67 6.81 -6.61 2.54
CA LEU A 67 6.01 -5.39 2.59
C LEU A 67 5.06 -5.40 3.79
N ILE A 68 4.36 -6.50 4.00
CA ILE A 68 3.41 -6.61 5.13
C ILE A 68 4.14 -6.41 6.46
N ARG A 69 5.27 -7.08 6.65
CA ARG A 69 6.04 -6.94 7.89
C ARG A 69 6.49 -5.50 8.09
N ARG A 70 7.00 -4.89 7.02
CA ARG A 70 7.51 -3.51 7.13
C ARG A 70 6.40 -2.52 7.43
N VAL A 71 5.25 -2.66 6.76
CA VAL A 71 4.11 -1.76 7.00
C VAL A 71 3.62 -1.90 8.44
N LYS A 72 3.54 -3.12 8.95
CA LYS A 72 3.12 -3.33 10.35
C LYS A 72 4.04 -2.63 11.35
N ASP A 73 5.35 -2.55 11.04
CA ASP A 73 6.31 -1.89 11.92
C ASP A 73 6.11 -0.37 11.97
N ILE A 74 5.60 0.22 10.90
CA ILE A 74 5.57 1.68 10.76
C ILE A 74 4.16 2.28 10.71
N HIS A 75 3.13 1.43 10.68
CA HIS A 75 1.73 1.88 10.63
C HIS A 75 1.23 2.24 12.04
N SER A 76 0.39 3.27 12.11
CA SER A 76 -0.17 3.72 13.39
C SER A 76 -1.26 2.80 13.94
N TYR A 77 -1.88 1.97 13.10
CA TYR A 77 -2.93 1.06 13.54
C TYR A 77 -2.34 -0.25 14.04
N ASP A 78 -3.00 -0.84 15.04
CA ASP A 78 -2.65 -2.19 15.51
C ASP A 78 -2.97 -3.25 14.46
N ILE A 79 -4.07 -3.07 13.73
CA ILE A 79 -4.52 -4.00 12.70
C ILE A 79 -4.72 -3.23 11.41
N PRO A 80 -3.63 -2.94 10.67
CA PRO A 80 -3.75 -2.17 9.43
C PRO A 80 -4.37 -2.99 8.30
N CYS A 81 -5.16 -2.32 7.45
CA CYS A 81 -5.68 -2.92 6.23
C CYS A 81 -4.56 -2.98 5.21
N ILE A 82 -4.12 -4.18 4.88
CA ILE A 82 -3.09 -4.43 3.85
C ILE A 82 -3.62 -5.55 2.97
N LEU A 83 -4.04 -5.21 1.76
CA LEU A 83 -4.66 -6.19 0.86
C LEU A 83 -3.92 -6.22 -0.47
N GLU A 84 -3.70 -7.42 -0.99
CA GLU A 84 -3.09 -7.62 -2.29
C GLU A 84 -4.16 -7.83 -3.35
N VAL A 85 -4.00 -7.14 -4.48
CA VAL A 85 -4.78 -7.37 -5.68
C VAL A 85 -3.80 -7.78 -6.77
N SER A 86 -3.94 -9.01 -7.28
CA SER A 86 -3.05 -9.51 -8.34
C SER A 86 -3.31 -8.78 -9.64
N ILE A 87 -2.23 -8.38 -10.33
CA ILE A 87 -2.30 -7.76 -11.65
C ILE A 87 -2.24 -8.87 -12.67
N GLN A 88 -3.36 -9.11 -13.37
CA GLN A 88 -3.44 -10.15 -14.39
C GLN A 88 -2.70 -9.76 -15.66
N ASN A 89 -2.89 -8.52 -16.10
CA ASN A 89 -2.34 -8.00 -17.34
C ASN A 89 -2.01 -6.51 -17.19
N GLY A 90 -1.08 -6.05 -17.99
CA GLY A 90 -0.72 -4.65 -18.02
C GLY A 90 0.10 -4.35 -19.26
N SER A 91 0.35 -3.07 -19.53
CA SER A 91 1.23 -2.65 -20.60
C SER A 91 2.63 -3.24 -20.37
N GLU A 92 3.21 -3.86 -21.40
CA GLU A 92 4.54 -4.46 -21.29
C GLU A 92 5.58 -3.43 -20.88
N ASP A 93 5.51 -2.24 -21.46
CA ASP A 93 6.47 -1.17 -21.14
C ASP A 93 6.37 -0.76 -19.68
N TYR A 94 5.15 -0.65 -19.17
CA TYR A 94 4.95 -0.26 -17.78
C TYR A 94 5.41 -1.35 -16.81
N LEU A 95 5.10 -2.60 -17.11
CA LEU A 95 5.53 -3.72 -16.26
C LEU A 95 7.04 -3.86 -16.25
N LYS A 96 7.70 -3.57 -17.39
CA LYS A 96 9.15 -3.55 -17.43
C LYS A 96 9.71 -2.40 -16.59
N TRP A 97 9.10 -1.23 -16.67
CA TRP A 97 9.49 -0.10 -15.82
C TRP A 97 9.36 -0.45 -14.34
N LEU A 98 8.27 -1.11 -13.99
CA LEU A 98 8.01 -1.53 -12.61
C LEU A 98 9.11 -2.47 -12.12
N GLU A 99 9.44 -3.47 -12.94
CA GLU A 99 10.49 -4.44 -12.62
C GLU A 99 11.84 -3.75 -12.46
N ASP A 100 12.20 -2.89 -13.40
CA ASP A 100 13.48 -2.18 -13.38
C ASP A 100 13.60 -1.26 -12.16
N SER A 101 12.49 -0.66 -11.74
CA SER A 101 12.47 0.26 -10.59
C SER A 101 12.68 -0.44 -9.26
N LEU A 102 12.41 -1.74 -9.19
CA LEU A 102 12.63 -2.53 -7.97
C LEU A 102 14.07 -2.95 -7.78
N GLN A 103 14.88 -2.80 -8.82
CA GLN A 103 16.30 -3.19 -8.79
C GLN A 103 17.11 -1.95 -8.45
N GLY A 104 17.61 -1.92 -7.30
CA GLY A 104 18.34 -0.76 -6.81
C GLY A 104 19.84 -0.80 -7.04
#